data_85a082a910be8280027cf34cf3c0060d
#
_entry.id   85a082a910be8280027cf34cf3c0060d
#
_cell.length_a   1.000
_cell.length_b   1.000
_cell.length_c   1.000
_cell.angle_alpha   90.00
_cell.angle_beta   90.00
_cell.angle_gamma   90.00
#
_symmetry.space_group_name_H-M   'P 1'
#
loop_
_entity.id
_entity.type
_entity.pdbx_description
1 polymer ?
#
loop_
_entity_poly.entity_id
_entity_poly.type
_entity_poly.pdbx_seq_one_letter_code
_entity_poly.pdbx_strand_id
1 'polypeptide(L)'
;MDGGVFYRLGNEPSTLDPHLTTDVASAVYAVEIFSGLMTINPDLAIVGDLAEGWDVSPDGTATTFRLRPGAKFHDGKPVTARDVKWSLERAADPATEAFNASVFLGDILGVDQKLAGAATTVSGVQVIDDRTLTITTDAPKAYFLSKMTYPVSFVLDQDNVQTGPAWILKPNGTGPFKLAEYSPGEVLRLTRFDGYHLGPAKLDEVEFLLSGGSSMLMYENDEIHVTDIDFSLLPGFSDQSNPLSADMQQAPPQFDVDYFGFNTTEPPFDDVKVRQAFNYAIDRQTLVTALLQDLVVPAAGILPPGFPGFNPNLEGYSYDPAKARQLISESKYRSGSDMPRITLTVPGSFGAPISPSIEALLAMWQEHLDVEIGVLQTEWAIFLEDLHQNRFQMYGGLGWVADYPDPENFLDVLFHSESNNNQAQYSNSQVDLLLERARVERDETARFDLYRQAEAIIVDDAAWVPLWHSNGGAILVKPQVRDYFLFPLIIAKYRYIYFVE
;
A
#
# COMPACT_ATOMS: atom_id res chain seq x y z
N MET A 1 -2.92 -11.50 -30.60
CA MET A 1 -2.75 -12.96 -30.40
C MET A 1 -2.87 -13.25 -28.91
N ASP A 2 -3.59 -14.29 -28.52
CA ASP A 2 -3.49 -14.83 -27.18
C ASP A 2 -2.19 -15.62 -27.09
N GLY A 3 -1.45 -15.46 -26.00
CA GLY A 3 -0.16 -16.10 -25.76
C GLY A 3 1.01 -15.12 -25.69
N GLY A 4 2.20 -15.68 -25.52
CA GLY A 4 3.46 -14.94 -25.40
C GLY A 4 3.87 -14.63 -23.97
N VAL A 5 5.13 -14.20 -23.83
CA VAL A 5 5.76 -13.86 -22.55
C VAL A 5 5.86 -12.36 -22.40
N PHE A 6 5.37 -11.82 -21.29
CA PHE A 6 5.49 -10.40 -20.95
C PHE A 6 6.65 -10.20 -19.99
N TYR A 7 7.67 -9.44 -20.40
CA TYR A 7 8.87 -9.15 -19.62
C TYR A 7 8.79 -7.77 -18.98
N ARG A 8 9.16 -7.68 -17.72
CA ARG A 8 9.34 -6.40 -17.04
C ARG A 8 10.39 -6.49 -15.92
N LEU A 9 10.93 -5.33 -15.55
CA LEU A 9 11.71 -5.22 -14.31
C LEU A 9 10.75 -5.29 -13.11
N GLY A 10 11.07 -6.12 -12.12
CA GLY A 10 10.34 -6.28 -10.87
C GLY A 10 11.20 -5.90 -9.66
N ASN A 11 10.55 -5.78 -8.51
CA ASN A 11 11.25 -5.64 -7.23
C ASN A 11 11.27 -6.98 -6.49
N GLU A 12 12.30 -7.22 -5.70
CA GLU A 12 12.36 -8.39 -4.81
C GLU A 12 11.21 -8.33 -3.81
N PRO A 13 10.33 -9.37 -3.73
CA PRO A 13 9.29 -9.41 -2.71
C PRO A 13 9.89 -9.69 -1.33
N SER A 14 9.38 -9.02 -0.29
CA SER A 14 9.71 -9.36 1.10
C SER A 14 9.14 -10.73 1.49
N THR A 15 8.03 -11.11 0.87
CA THR A 15 7.36 -12.40 1.03
C THR A 15 6.49 -12.76 -0.17
N LEU A 16 6.23 -14.05 -0.39
CA LEU A 16 5.18 -14.54 -1.29
C LEU A 16 3.97 -15.14 -0.53
N ASP A 17 3.97 -15.10 0.81
CA ASP A 17 2.79 -15.44 1.61
C ASP A 17 1.83 -14.24 1.64
N PRO A 18 0.63 -14.34 1.05
CA PRO A 18 -0.29 -13.20 0.99
C PRO A 18 -0.74 -12.72 2.39
N HIS A 19 -0.77 -13.61 3.39
CA HIS A 19 -1.14 -13.22 4.75
C HIS A 19 -0.04 -12.40 5.46
N LEU A 20 1.22 -12.47 4.98
CA LEU A 20 2.36 -11.72 5.52
C LEU A 20 2.70 -10.48 4.69
N THR A 21 1.97 -10.23 3.60
CA THR A 21 2.20 -9.08 2.71
C THR A 21 1.89 -7.77 3.43
N THR A 22 2.89 -6.87 3.47
CA THR A 22 2.78 -5.53 4.07
C THR A 22 3.31 -4.43 3.15
N ASP A 23 3.78 -4.79 1.95
CA ASP A 23 4.40 -3.87 0.99
C ASP A 23 3.92 -4.10 -0.45
N VAL A 24 4.11 -3.07 -1.27
CA VAL A 24 3.75 -3.07 -2.71
C VAL A 24 4.54 -4.11 -3.48
N ALA A 25 5.84 -4.30 -3.15
CA ALA A 25 6.71 -5.22 -3.88
C ALA A 25 6.21 -6.66 -3.79
N SER A 26 5.68 -7.08 -2.63
CA SER A 26 5.06 -8.38 -2.42
C SER A 26 3.64 -8.46 -2.98
N ALA A 27 2.84 -7.38 -2.79
CA ALA A 27 1.42 -7.36 -3.17
C ALA A 27 1.21 -7.55 -4.68
N VAL A 28 2.09 -7.00 -5.53
CA VAL A 28 1.99 -7.13 -7.00
C VAL A 28 2.08 -8.58 -7.50
N TYR A 29 2.71 -9.47 -6.74
CA TYR A 29 2.77 -10.91 -7.05
C TYR A 29 1.61 -11.66 -6.39
N ALA A 30 1.27 -11.30 -5.15
CA ALA A 30 0.21 -11.95 -4.39
C ALA A 30 -1.13 -11.88 -5.13
N VAL A 31 -1.50 -10.72 -5.70
CA VAL A 31 -2.77 -10.52 -6.42
C VAL A 31 -2.86 -11.30 -7.75
N GLU A 32 -1.73 -11.72 -8.32
CA GLU A 32 -1.71 -12.55 -9.53
C GLU A 32 -1.73 -14.05 -9.23
N ILE A 33 -1.20 -14.46 -8.06
CA ILE A 33 -1.09 -15.87 -7.66
C ILE A 33 -2.32 -16.33 -6.86
N PHE A 34 -2.90 -15.44 -6.06
CA PHE A 34 -4.00 -15.76 -5.15
C PHE A 34 -5.22 -14.91 -5.42
N SER A 35 -6.37 -15.34 -4.91
CA SER A 35 -7.65 -14.61 -4.94
C SER A 35 -8.27 -14.56 -3.55
N GLY A 36 -9.01 -13.46 -3.30
CA GLY A 36 -9.89 -13.31 -2.15
C GLY A 36 -11.37 -13.56 -2.50
N LEU A 37 -12.27 -13.25 -1.57
CA LEU A 37 -13.69 -13.21 -1.86
C LEU A 37 -14.04 -12.09 -2.85
N MET A 38 -13.39 -10.95 -2.69
CA MET A 38 -13.58 -9.74 -3.48
C MET A 38 -12.30 -9.36 -4.21
N THR A 39 -12.42 -8.56 -5.26
CA THR A 39 -11.31 -7.93 -5.99
C THR A 39 -11.72 -6.55 -6.49
N ILE A 40 -10.76 -5.79 -7.00
CA ILE A 40 -11.00 -4.51 -7.66
C ILE A 40 -10.87 -4.71 -9.16
N ASN A 41 -11.87 -4.26 -9.93
CA ASN A 41 -11.84 -4.35 -11.38
C ASN A 41 -11.13 -3.13 -12.02
N PRO A 42 -10.90 -3.13 -13.35
CA PRO A 42 -10.30 -1.99 -14.05
C PRO A 42 -11.04 -0.65 -13.92
N ASP A 43 -12.32 -0.65 -13.59
CA ASP A 43 -13.12 0.56 -13.33
C ASP A 43 -13.02 1.02 -11.86
N LEU A 44 -12.10 0.44 -11.07
CA LEU A 44 -11.91 0.66 -9.63
C LEU A 44 -13.13 0.28 -8.77
N ALA A 45 -14.03 -0.51 -9.29
CA ALA A 45 -15.17 -1.02 -8.54
C ALA A 45 -14.82 -2.30 -7.77
N ILE A 46 -15.32 -2.41 -6.53
CA ILE A 46 -15.25 -3.62 -5.73
C ILE A 46 -16.23 -4.65 -6.32
N VAL A 47 -15.71 -5.77 -6.76
CA VAL A 47 -16.47 -6.86 -7.41
C VAL A 47 -16.14 -8.21 -6.80
N GLY A 48 -17.01 -9.20 -7.02
CA GLY A 48 -16.72 -10.56 -6.55
C GLY A 48 -15.60 -11.23 -7.35
N ASP A 49 -14.64 -11.81 -6.62
CA ASP A 49 -13.59 -12.69 -7.17
C ASP A 49 -13.99 -14.15 -7.01
N LEU A 50 -13.59 -14.83 -5.94
CA LEU A 50 -14.10 -16.17 -5.61
C LEU A 50 -15.60 -16.17 -5.28
N ALA A 51 -16.13 -15.05 -4.76
CA ALA A 51 -17.57 -14.88 -4.60
C ALA A 51 -18.23 -14.54 -5.94
N GLU A 52 -19.29 -15.26 -6.32
CA GLU A 52 -20.17 -14.88 -7.45
C GLU A 52 -21.20 -13.84 -7.05
N GLY A 53 -21.48 -13.70 -5.76
CA GLY A 53 -22.40 -12.72 -5.21
C GLY A 53 -22.42 -12.78 -3.68
N TRP A 54 -23.05 -11.76 -3.10
CA TRP A 54 -23.21 -11.64 -1.66
C TRP A 54 -24.50 -10.92 -1.30
N ASP A 55 -24.97 -11.13 -0.08
CA ASP A 55 -26.13 -10.43 0.50
C ASP A 55 -25.75 -9.87 1.86
N VAL A 56 -26.03 -8.59 2.08
CA VAL A 56 -25.80 -7.92 3.36
C VAL A 56 -27.11 -7.90 4.17
N SER A 57 -27.02 -8.24 5.45
CA SER A 57 -28.18 -8.21 6.37
C SER A 57 -28.75 -6.79 6.52
N PRO A 58 -30.05 -6.62 6.86
CA PRO A 58 -30.67 -5.30 6.98
C PRO A 58 -30.00 -4.37 8.00
N ASP A 59 -29.39 -4.94 9.05
CA ASP A 59 -28.62 -4.20 10.05
C ASP A 59 -27.19 -3.87 9.59
N GLY A 60 -26.74 -4.49 8.48
CA GLY A 60 -25.42 -4.24 7.88
C GLY A 60 -24.28 -4.99 8.56
N THR A 61 -24.55 -5.90 9.51
CA THR A 61 -23.50 -6.57 10.29
C THR A 61 -23.08 -7.92 9.75
N ALA A 62 -23.91 -8.56 8.93
CA ALA A 62 -23.62 -9.88 8.38
C ALA A 62 -23.63 -9.86 6.85
N THR A 63 -22.59 -10.39 6.24
CA THR A 63 -22.49 -10.57 4.78
C THR A 63 -22.41 -12.05 4.45
N THR A 64 -23.39 -12.53 3.68
CA THR A 64 -23.43 -13.92 3.21
C THR A 64 -22.89 -13.99 1.79
N PHE A 65 -21.77 -14.67 1.61
CA PHE A 65 -21.11 -14.88 0.32
C PHE A 65 -21.46 -16.22 -0.29
N ARG A 66 -21.62 -16.25 -1.60
CA ARG A 66 -21.77 -17.46 -2.42
C ARG A 66 -20.56 -17.60 -3.33
N LEU A 67 -19.81 -18.68 -3.19
CA LEU A 67 -18.62 -18.96 -4.00
C LEU A 67 -19.03 -19.40 -5.42
N ARG A 68 -18.22 -19.01 -6.39
CA ARG A 68 -18.40 -19.38 -7.81
C ARG A 68 -18.37 -20.90 -7.99
N PRO A 69 -19.35 -21.48 -8.70
CA PRO A 69 -19.25 -22.88 -9.08
C PRO A 69 -18.03 -23.06 -10.02
N GLY A 70 -17.13 -23.95 -9.66
CA GLY A 70 -15.94 -24.23 -10.45
C GLY A 70 -14.70 -23.43 -10.10
N ALA A 71 -14.73 -22.55 -9.08
CA ALA A 71 -13.53 -21.98 -8.50
C ALA A 71 -12.60 -23.10 -8.00
N LYS A 72 -11.30 -23.02 -8.38
CA LYS A 72 -10.31 -24.06 -8.11
C LYS A 72 -8.98 -23.47 -7.72
N PHE A 73 -8.25 -24.23 -6.92
CA PHE A 73 -6.82 -24.05 -6.76
C PHE A 73 -6.06 -24.43 -8.03
N HIS A 74 -4.80 -24.05 -8.13
CA HIS A 74 -3.94 -24.27 -9.31
C HIS A 74 -3.73 -25.75 -9.67
N ASP A 75 -3.87 -26.66 -8.71
CA ASP A 75 -3.82 -28.12 -8.93
C ASP A 75 -5.15 -28.72 -9.41
N GLY A 76 -6.22 -27.91 -9.42
CA GLY A 76 -7.57 -28.32 -9.81
C GLY A 76 -8.49 -28.71 -8.65
N LYS A 77 -8.04 -28.73 -7.38
CA LYS A 77 -8.85 -28.95 -6.19
C LYS A 77 -9.92 -27.83 -6.10
N PRO A 78 -11.22 -28.16 -5.88
CA PRO A 78 -12.25 -27.15 -5.71
C PRO A 78 -11.98 -26.25 -4.50
N VAL A 79 -12.25 -24.96 -4.62
CA VAL A 79 -12.27 -24.01 -3.48
C VAL A 79 -13.62 -24.13 -2.77
N THR A 80 -13.59 -24.23 -1.46
CA THR A 80 -14.78 -24.35 -0.62
C THR A 80 -14.87 -23.22 0.43
N ALA A 81 -16.06 -23.03 1.01
CA ALA A 81 -16.27 -22.12 2.12
C ALA A 81 -15.44 -22.48 3.36
N ARG A 82 -15.01 -23.75 3.49
CA ARG A 82 -14.11 -24.18 4.57
C ARG A 82 -12.68 -23.66 4.35
N ASP A 83 -12.23 -23.61 3.08
CA ASP A 83 -10.91 -23.04 2.74
C ASP A 83 -10.88 -21.55 3.05
N VAL A 84 -11.97 -20.82 2.75
CA VAL A 84 -12.12 -19.40 3.13
C VAL A 84 -12.02 -19.23 4.65
N LYS A 85 -12.81 -19.99 5.39
CA LYS A 85 -12.80 -19.93 6.86
C LYS A 85 -11.41 -20.24 7.41
N TRP A 86 -10.79 -21.31 6.96
CA TRP A 86 -9.46 -21.70 7.42
C TRP A 86 -8.42 -20.61 7.12
N SER A 87 -8.49 -19.98 5.95
CA SER A 87 -7.57 -18.92 5.56
C SER A 87 -7.68 -17.69 6.46
N LEU A 88 -8.91 -17.24 6.75
CA LEU A 88 -9.14 -16.13 7.69
C LEU A 88 -8.70 -16.49 9.11
N GLU A 89 -8.94 -17.76 9.54
CA GLU A 89 -8.48 -18.25 10.84
C GLU A 89 -6.95 -18.39 10.91
N ARG A 90 -6.27 -18.72 9.79
CA ARG A 90 -4.81 -18.73 9.71
C ARG A 90 -4.24 -17.31 9.79
N ALA A 91 -4.80 -16.38 9.03
CA ALA A 91 -4.36 -14.98 9.09
C ALA A 91 -4.51 -14.39 10.50
N ALA A 92 -5.57 -14.76 11.22
CA ALA A 92 -5.80 -14.34 12.60
C ALA A 92 -5.08 -15.21 13.66
N ASP A 93 -4.30 -16.22 13.27
CA ASP A 93 -3.55 -17.05 14.20
C ASP A 93 -2.26 -16.33 14.63
N PRO A 94 -1.97 -16.16 15.94
CA PRO A 94 -0.76 -15.51 16.39
C PRO A 94 0.53 -16.19 15.89
N ALA A 95 0.48 -17.51 15.60
CA ALA A 95 1.63 -18.23 15.04
C ALA A 95 1.92 -17.88 13.56
N THR A 96 0.98 -17.24 12.88
CA THR A 96 1.18 -16.75 11.50
C THR A 96 1.95 -15.42 11.48
N GLU A 97 1.87 -14.64 12.56
CA GLU A 97 2.51 -13.32 12.69
C GLU A 97 2.09 -12.35 11.56
N ALA A 98 0.82 -12.45 11.12
CA ALA A 98 0.26 -11.60 10.08
C ALA A 98 0.02 -10.18 10.61
N PHE A 99 0.97 -9.28 10.41
CA PHE A 99 0.97 -7.91 10.91
C PHE A 99 -0.33 -7.16 10.61
N ASN A 100 -0.83 -7.29 9.38
CA ASN A 100 -2.02 -6.58 8.91
C ASN A 100 -3.34 -7.25 9.31
N ALA A 101 -3.33 -8.42 9.98
CA ALA A 101 -4.56 -9.15 10.28
C ALA A 101 -5.51 -8.39 11.21
N SER A 102 -5.00 -7.69 12.23
CA SER A 102 -5.83 -6.89 13.14
C SER A 102 -6.53 -5.74 12.41
N VAL A 103 -5.83 -5.04 11.52
CA VAL A 103 -6.34 -3.88 10.80
C VAL A 103 -7.38 -4.26 9.75
N PHE A 104 -7.11 -5.31 8.95
CA PHE A 104 -7.98 -5.67 7.84
C PHE A 104 -9.08 -6.68 8.22
N LEU A 105 -8.85 -7.52 9.22
CA LEU A 105 -9.80 -8.56 9.65
C LEU A 105 -10.40 -8.30 11.03
N GLY A 106 -9.88 -7.34 11.81
CA GLY A 106 -10.31 -7.06 13.18
C GLY A 106 -11.79 -6.70 13.33
N ASP A 107 -12.42 -6.16 12.28
CA ASP A 107 -13.87 -5.92 12.24
C ASP A 107 -14.70 -7.22 12.30
N ILE A 108 -14.13 -8.39 11.98
CA ILE A 108 -14.83 -9.68 12.00
C ILE A 108 -14.90 -10.21 13.43
N LEU A 109 -16.11 -10.54 13.92
CA LEU A 109 -16.30 -11.07 15.25
C LEU A 109 -15.40 -12.28 15.54
N GLY A 110 -14.62 -12.20 16.61
CA GLY A 110 -13.76 -13.27 17.08
C GLY A 110 -12.33 -13.24 16.52
N VAL A 111 -12.00 -12.30 15.62
CA VAL A 111 -10.61 -12.13 15.12
C VAL A 111 -9.71 -11.68 16.24
N ASP A 112 -10.06 -10.66 17.02
CA ASP A 112 -9.24 -10.17 18.13
C ASP A 112 -8.97 -11.23 19.19
N GLN A 113 -10.01 -12.04 19.52
CA GLN A 113 -9.86 -13.15 20.46
C GLN A 113 -8.90 -14.22 19.93
N LYS A 114 -8.92 -14.46 18.61
CA LYS A 114 -8.00 -15.42 18.00
C LYS A 114 -6.59 -14.87 17.92
N LEU A 115 -6.39 -13.61 17.53
CA LEU A 115 -5.09 -12.92 17.53
C LEU A 115 -4.47 -12.91 18.94
N ALA A 116 -5.30 -12.74 19.98
CA ALA A 116 -4.85 -12.81 21.36
C ALA A 116 -4.59 -14.24 21.87
N GLY A 117 -4.80 -15.27 21.04
CA GLY A 117 -4.70 -16.68 21.45
C GLY A 117 -5.80 -17.14 22.41
N ALA A 118 -6.84 -16.33 22.63
CA ALA A 118 -7.96 -16.64 23.54
C ALA A 118 -9.04 -17.50 22.88
N ALA A 119 -9.04 -17.64 21.55
CA ALA A 119 -9.93 -18.49 20.79
C ALA A 119 -9.17 -19.31 19.75
N THR A 120 -9.65 -20.50 19.43
CA THR A 120 -9.09 -21.37 18.38
C THR A 120 -9.71 -21.12 17.02
N THR A 121 -10.88 -20.47 16.97
CA THR A 121 -11.65 -20.20 15.75
C THR A 121 -12.16 -18.76 15.74
N VAL A 122 -12.45 -18.25 14.55
CA VAL A 122 -13.09 -16.95 14.35
C VAL A 122 -14.61 -17.13 14.34
N SER A 123 -15.28 -16.69 15.40
CA SER A 123 -16.72 -16.91 15.62
C SER A 123 -17.62 -16.24 14.57
N GLY A 124 -17.17 -15.12 14.00
CA GLY A 124 -17.88 -14.38 12.96
C GLY A 124 -17.89 -15.08 11.60
N VAL A 125 -17.07 -16.12 11.35
CA VAL A 125 -17.06 -16.84 10.09
C VAL A 125 -17.79 -18.16 10.20
N GLN A 126 -18.96 -18.25 9.59
CA GLN A 126 -19.83 -19.41 9.64
C GLN A 126 -19.99 -20.04 8.26
N VAL A 127 -19.58 -21.30 8.11
CA VAL A 127 -19.79 -22.10 6.89
C VAL A 127 -21.21 -22.67 6.93
N ILE A 128 -22.00 -22.36 5.90
CA ILE A 128 -23.37 -22.86 5.75
C ILE A 128 -23.36 -24.17 4.94
N ASP A 129 -22.66 -24.16 3.82
CA ASP A 129 -22.42 -25.33 2.98
C ASP A 129 -21.06 -25.16 2.26
N ASP A 130 -20.71 -26.06 1.32
CA ASP A 130 -19.41 -26.04 0.64
C ASP A 130 -19.16 -24.76 -0.19
N ARG A 131 -20.21 -23.99 -0.54
CA ARG A 131 -20.11 -22.77 -1.34
C ARG A 131 -20.71 -21.54 -0.69
N THR A 132 -21.24 -21.66 0.51
CA THR A 132 -21.91 -20.55 1.18
C THR A 132 -21.32 -20.35 2.57
N LEU A 133 -20.92 -19.11 2.87
CA LEU A 133 -20.48 -18.72 4.20
C LEU A 133 -21.03 -17.34 4.56
N THR A 134 -21.20 -17.09 5.84
CA THR A 134 -21.54 -15.78 6.38
C THR A 134 -20.36 -15.24 7.19
N ILE A 135 -20.01 -13.99 6.95
CA ILE A 135 -19.05 -13.23 7.77
C ILE A 135 -19.83 -12.16 8.52
N THR A 136 -19.68 -12.14 9.85
CA THR A 136 -20.34 -11.19 10.74
C THR A 136 -19.30 -10.24 11.36
N THR A 137 -19.52 -8.94 11.23
CA THR A 137 -18.72 -7.88 11.81
C THR A 137 -19.30 -7.38 13.14
N ASP A 138 -18.51 -6.73 13.97
CA ASP A 138 -18.89 -6.15 15.27
C ASP A 138 -19.93 -5.04 15.14
N ALA A 139 -19.91 -4.33 14.00
CA ALA A 139 -20.84 -3.25 13.63
C ALA A 139 -20.99 -3.21 12.10
N PRO A 140 -21.98 -2.46 11.54
CA PRO A 140 -22.02 -2.22 10.10
C PRO A 140 -20.80 -1.42 9.68
N LYS A 141 -20.06 -1.93 8.68
CA LYS A 141 -18.84 -1.32 8.15
C LYS A 141 -19.00 -1.10 6.64
N ALA A 142 -19.07 0.16 6.22
CA ALA A 142 -19.24 0.50 4.80
C ALA A 142 -18.08 0.01 3.92
N TYR A 143 -16.88 -0.07 4.47
CA TYR A 143 -15.64 -0.47 3.81
C TYR A 143 -15.30 -1.96 3.93
N PHE A 144 -16.13 -2.77 4.59
CA PHE A 144 -15.82 -4.19 4.84
C PHE A 144 -15.50 -4.98 3.57
N LEU A 145 -16.29 -4.79 2.50
CA LEU A 145 -16.03 -5.47 1.23
C LEU A 145 -14.71 -5.03 0.60
N SER A 146 -14.30 -3.79 0.80
CA SER A 146 -13.01 -3.28 0.34
C SER A 146 -11.85 -3.96 1.05
N LYS A 147 -11.91 -4.15 2.37
CA LYS A 147 -10.90 -4.90 3.14
C LYS A 147 -10.75 -6.35 2.66
N MET A 148 -11.82 -6.96 2.13
CA MET A 148 -11.78 -8.32 1.57
C MET A 148 -11.09 -8.41 0.20
N THR A 149 -10.57 -7.32 -0.35
CA THR A 149 -9.71 -7.30 -1.54
C THR A 149 -8.21 -7.36 -1.20
N TYR A 150 -7.85 -7.17 0.08
CA TYR A 150 -6.46 -7.12 0.53
C TYR A 150 -5.86 -8.53 0.73
N PRO A 151 -4.58 -8.75 0.42
CA PRO A 151 -3.95 -10.07 0.43
C PRO A 151 -4.11 -10.87 1.72
N VAL A 152 -4.16 -10.25 2.89
CA VAL A 152 -4.36 -10.93 4.19
C VAL A 152 -5.68 -11.71 4.27
N SER A 153 -6.67 -11.37 3.41
CA SER A 153 -7.95 -12.07 3.29
C SER A 153 -7.99 -13.15 2.22
N PHE A 154 -6.90 -13.36 1.48
CA PHE A 154 -6.87 -14.30 0.35
C PHE A 154 -6.94 -15.75 0.80
N VAL A 155 -7.50 -16.57 -0.11
CA VAL A 155 -7.80 -17.98 0.18
C VAL A 155 -6.61 -18.86 -0.17
N LEU A 156 -6.16 -19.63 0.80
CA LEU A 156 -5.03 -20.55 0.70
C LEU A 156 -5.48 -22.01 0.78
N ASP A 157 -4.73 -22.89 0.13
CA ASP A 157 -4.88 -24.33 0.29
C ASP A 157 -4.16 -24.81 1.56
N GLN A 158 -4.95 -25.25 2.55
CA GLN A 158 -4.44 -25.74 3.84
C GLN A 158 -3.40 -26.86 3.64
N ASP A 159 -3.66 -27.81 2.75
CA ASP A 159 -2.75 -28.95 2.52
C ASP A 159 -1.41 -28.47 1.98
N ASN A 160 -1.40 -27.46 1.11
CA ASN A 160 -0.18 -26.85 0.58
C ASN A 160 0.61 -26.11 1.66
N VAL A 161 -0.06 -25.25 2.45
CA VAL A 161 0.61 -24.50 3.53
C VAL A 161 1.23 -25.44 4.57
N GLN A 162 0.56 -26.55 4.89
CA GLN A 162 1.02 -27.56 5.86
C GLN A 162 2.22 -28.40 5.37
N THR A 163 2.67 -28.23 4.12
CA THR A 163 3.90 -28.87 3.66
C THR A 163 5.17 -28.30 4.30
N GLY A 164 5.06 -27.17 5.02
CA GLY A 164 6.16 -26.52 5.74
C GLY A 164 6.54 -25.17 5.12
N PRO A 165 7.50 -24.43 5.68
CA PRO A 165 7.79 -23.04 5.32
C PRO A 165 8.10 -22.79 3.84
N ALA A 166 8.61 -23.81 3.13
CA ALA A 166 8.92 -23.70 1.70
C ALA A 166 7.69 -23.74 0.77
N TRP A 167 6.46 -23.84 1.30
CA TRP A 167 5.23 -23.85 0.50
C TRP A 167 5.13 -22.63 -0.43
N ILE A 168 5.63 -21.45 0.03
CA ILE A 168 5.62 -20.19 -0.71
C ILE A 168 6.44 -20.24 -2.01
N LEU A 169 7.37 -21.20 -2.16
CA LEU A 169 8.13 -21.41 -3.39
C LEU A 169 7.38 -22.29 -4.41
N LYS A 170 6.28 -22.92 -3.98
CA LYS A 170 5.38 -23.73 -4.82
C LYS A 170 3.93 -23.55 -4.34
N PRO A 171 3.40 -22.34 -4.39
CA PRO A 171 2.07 -22.05 -3.87
C PRO A 171 1.00 -22.70 -4.74
N ASN A 172 0.01 -23.32 -4.09
CA ASN A 172 -1.23 -23.76 -4.73
C ASN A 172 -2.28 -22.65 -4.58
N GLY A 173 -2.14 -21.60 -5.38
CA GLY A 173 -3.00 -20.43 -5.33
C GLY A 173 -4.31 -20.60 -6.09
N THR A 174 -5.05 -19.50 -6.22
CA THR A 174 -6.37 -19.42 -6.87
C THR A 174 -6.43 -18.33 -7.93
N GLY A 175 -5.36 -17.56 -8.13
CA GLY A 175 -5.26 -16.42 -9.03
C GLY A 175 -5.12 -16.80 -10.50
N PRO A 176 -5.05 -15.79 -11.39
CA PRO A 176 -4.96 -16.00 -12.84
C PRO A 176 -3.64 -16.63 -13.30
N PHE A 177 -2.61 -16.56 -12.47
CA PHE A 177 -1.29 -17.13 -12.77
C PHE A 177 -0.80 -18.05 -11.65
N LYS A 178 0.07 -18.99 -12.03
CA LYS A 178 0.80 -19.89 -11.13
C LYS A 178 2.24 -19.42 -11.01
N LEU A 179 2.82 -19.52 -9.84
CA LEU A 179 4.27 -19.36 -9.69
C LEU A 179 4.97 -20.56 -10.34
N ALA A 180 5.72 -20.29 -11.40
CA ALA A 180 6.50 -21.31 -12.12
C ALA A 180 7.94 -21.36 -11.63
N GLU A 181 8.53 -20.20 -11.31
CA GLU A 181 9.90 -20.07 -10.84
C GLU A 181 10.04 -18.84 -9.94
N TYR A 182 10.85 -18.96 -8.90
CA TYR A 182 11.35 -17.83 -8.13
C TYR A 182 12.79 -18.08 -7.72
N SER A 183 13.69 -17.32 -8.32
CA SER A 183 15.12 -17.27 -8.01
C SER A 183 15.43 -15.89 -7.44
N PRO A 184 15.61 -15.76 -6.11
CA PRO A 184 15.85 -14.47 -5.46
C PRO A 184 16.99 -13.68 -6.10
N GLY A 185 16.77 -12.39 -6.35
CA GLY A 185 17.72 -11.50 -7.02
C GLY A 185 17.90 -11.75 -8.52
N GLU A 186 17.17 -12.70 -9.12
CA GLU A 186 17.31 -13.04 -10.55
C GLU A 186 15.96 -12.89 -11.27
N VAL A 187 14.99 -13.76 -10.97
CA VAL A 187 13.74 -13.85 -11.74
C VAL A 187 12.57 -14.37 -10.90
N LEU A 188 11.38 -13.82 -11.16
CA LEU A 188 10.11 -14.41 -10.75
C LEU A 188 9.25 -14.61 -12.00
N ARG A 189 8.83 -15.86 -12.25
CA ARG A 189 8.09 -16.23 -13.44
C ARG A 189 6.72 -16.78 -13.09
N LEU A 190 5.68 -16.23 -13.72
CA LEU A 190 4.30 -16.61 -13.56
C LEU A 190 3.77 -17.20 -14.86
N THR A 191 3.14 -18.37 -14.81
CA THR A 191 2.50 -19.03 -15.97
C THR A 191 0.99 -19.01 -15.83
N ARG A 192 0.29 -18.88 -16.97
CA ARG A 192 -1.17 -18.82 -17.03
C ARG A 192 -1.84 -20.02 -16.36
N PHE A 193 -2.90 -19.74 -15.63
CA PHE A 193 -3.83 -20.75 -15.12
C PHE A 193 -5.10 -20.79 -15.97
N ASP A 194 -5.21 -21.77 -16.86
CA ASP A 194 -6.37 -21.93 -17.77
C ASP A 194 -7.69 -22.20 -17.00
N GLY A 195 -7.59 -22.66 -15.76
CA GLY A 195 -8.74 -22.95 -14.89
C GLY A 195 -9.23 -21.75 -14.06
N TYR A 196 -8.71 -20.55 -14.31
CA TYR A 196 -9.09 -19.36 -13.52
C TYR A 196 -10.58 -19.05 -13.67
N HIS A 197 -11.25 -18.85 -12.55
CA HIS A 197 -12.71 -18.76 -12.47
C HIS A 197 -13.32 -17.52 -13.14
N LEU A 198 -12.54 -16.46 -13.38
CA LEU A 198 -12.95 -15.28 -14.16
C LEU A 198 -12.47 -15.34 -15.63
N GLY A 199 -12.06 -16.51 -16.09
CA GLY A 199 -11.50 -16.74 -17.42
C GLY A 199 -9.97 -16.66 -17.44
N PRO A 200 -9.31 -17.41 -18.35
CA PRO A 200 -7.85 -17.46 -18.43
C PRO A 200 -7.27 -16.09 -18.81
N ALA A 201 -6.04 -15.85 -18.37
CA ALA A 201 -5.25 -14.73 -18.85
C ALA A 201 -4.99 -14.85 -20.36
N LYS A 202 -4.78 -13.72 -21.05
CA LYS A 202 -4.45 -13.70 -22.47
C LYS A 202 -2.97 -14.03 -22.72
N LEU A 203 -2.08 -13.66 -21.80
CA LEU A 203 -0.66 -14.02 -21.82
C LEU A 203 -0.45 -15.49 -21.43
N ASP A 204 0.59 -16.14 -21.96
CA ASP A 204 1.03 -17.43 -21.47
C ASP A 204 1.86 -17.31 -20.19
N GLU A 205 2.65 -16.22 -20.10
CA GLU A 205 3.63 -16.05 -19.03
C GLU A 205 3.90 -14.57 -18.76
N VAL A 206 4.22 -14.26 -17.51
CA VAL A 206 4.78 -12.98 -17.08
C VAL A 206 6.12 -13.26 -16.40
N GLU A 207 7.19 -12.63 -16.88
CA GLU A 207 8.52 -12.76 -16.30
C GLU A 207 8.96 -11.41 -15.72
N PHE A 208 9.28 -11.42 -14.43
CA PHE A 208 9.83 -10.30 -13.70
C PHE A 208 11.31 -10.51 -13.51
N LEU A 209 12.13 -9.66 -14.13
CA LEU A 209 13.56 -9.60 -13.89
C LEU A 209 13.80 -8.87 -12.57
N LEU A 210 14.32 -9.56 -11.55
CA LEU A 210 14.54 -9.00 -10.21
C LEU A 210 15.92 -8.34 -10.08
N SER A 211 16.77 -8.52 -11.08
CA SER A 211 18.04 -7.83 -11.25
C SER A 211 18.13 -7.27 -12.65
N GLY A 212 18.84 -6.18 -12.80
CA GLY A 212 19.02 -5.56 -14.10
C GLY A 212 19.83 -4.27 -13.98
N GLY A 213 20.11 -3.69 -15.12
CA GLY A 213 20.75 -2.38 -15.21
C GLY A 213 19.73 -1.24 -15.17
N SER A 214 19.96 -0.23 -16.02
CA SER A 214 18.99 0.83 -16.27
C SER A 214 17.77 0.25 -16.98
N SER A 215 16.58 0.39 -16.40
CA SER A 215 15.31 -0.06 -16.99
C SER A 215 15.06 0.57 -18.36
N MET A 216 15.52 1.81 -18.57
CA MET A 216 15.46 2.49 -19.85
C MET A 216 16.31 1.78 -20.92
N LEU A 217 17.55 1.39 -20.59
CA LEU A 217 18.41 0.65 -21.51
C LEU A 217 17.85 -0.75 -21.80
N MET A 218 17.29 -1.41 -20.81
CA MET A 218 16.63 -2.71 -21.00
C MET A 218 15.43 -2.58 -21.95
N TYR A 219 14.66 -1.50 -21.82
CA TYR A 219 13.56 -1.19 -22.73
C TYR A 219 14.05 -0.94 -24.16
N GLU A 220 15.08 -0.09 -24.33
CA GLU A 220 15.68 0.21 -25.63
C GLU A 220 16.22 -1.04 -26.34
N ASN A 221 16.77 -2.00 -25.56
CA ASN A 221 17.31 -3.26 -26.05
C ASN A 221 16.26 -4.37 -26.25
N ASP A 222 14.95 -4.06 -26.09
CA ASP A 222 13.86 -5.04 -26.17
C ASP A 222 13.91 -6.17 -25.12
N GLU A 223 14.60 -5.96 -23.99
CA GLU A 223 14.67 -6.90 -22.88
C GLU A 223 13.43 -6.88 -22.01
N ILE A 224 12.73 -5.74 -21.95
CA ILE A 224 11.47 -5.55 -21.23
C ILE A 224 10.43 -4.82 -22.08
N HIS A 225 9.15 -5.03 -21.78
CA HIS A 225 8.02 -4.48 -22.56
C HIS A 225 7.48 -3.18 -22.01
N VAL A 226 7.85 -2.81 -20.79
CA VAL A 226 7.39 -1.59 -20.11
C VAL A 226 8.47 -1.07 -19.20
N THR A 227 8.61 0.26 -19.14
CA THR A 227 9.48 0.94 -18.17
C THR A 227 8.88 2.27 -17.74
N ASP A 228 9.11 2.64 -16.49
CA ASP A 228 8.84 3.99 -16.02
C ASP A 228 9.85 4.96 -16.64
N ILE A 229 9.43 6.19 -16.92
CA ILE A 229 10.31 7.25 -17.40
C ILE A 229 10.82 8.01 -16.18
N ASP A 230 12.14 7.98 -15.97
CA ASP A 230 12.77 8.83 -14.96
C ASP A 230 12.44 10.31 -15.22
N PHE A 231 12.16 11.05 -14.14
CA PHE A 231 11.75 12.44 -14.19
C PHE A 231 12.74 13.31 -14.98
N SER A 232 14.04 13.03 -14.86
CA SER A 232 15.10 13.77 -15.56
C SER A 232 15.05 13.56 -17.09
N LEU A 233 14.47 12.47 -17.55
CA LEU A 233 14.39 12.10 -18.97
C LEU A 233 13.08 12.57 -19.63
N LEU A 234 12.04 12.86 -18.86
CA LEU A 234 10.70 13.18 -19.36
C LEU A 234 10.67 14.33 -20.39
N PRO A 235 11.42 15.45 -20.23
CA PRO A 235 11.47 16.50 -21.25
C PRO A 235 11.92 16.02 -22.63
N GLY A 236 12.82 15.01 -22.67
CA GLY A 236 13.28 14.39 -23.92
C GLY A 236 12.20 13.61 -24.66
N PHE A 237 11.17 13.13 -23.97
CA PHE A 237 10.02 12.41 -24.57
C PHE A 237 8.90 13.35 -25.03
N SER A 238 8.92 14.61 -24.62
CA SER A 238 8.02 15.64 -25.15
C SER A 238 8.42 16.08 -26.56
N ASP A 239 9.65 15.79 -26.98
CA ASP A 239 10.12 16.04 -28.35
C ASP A 239 9.70 14.90 -29.28
N GLN A 240 8.85 15.20 -30.25
CA GLN A 240 8.37 14.23 -31.26
C GLN A 240 9.48 13.68 -32.16
N SER A 241 10.68 14.25 -32.13
CA SER A 241 11.84 13.71 -32.84
C SER A 241 12.45 12.49 -32.10
N ASN A 242 12.14 12.28 -30.83
CA ASN A 242 12.55 11.09 -30.10
C ASN A 242 11.69 9.90 -30.57
N PRO A 243 12.28 8.83 -31.13
CA PRO A 243 11.54 7.69 -31.67
C PRO A 243 10.66 6.98 -30.63
N LEU A 244 11.04 7.02 -29.35
CA LEU A 244 10.30 6.39 -28.25
C LEU A 244 9.11 7.23 -27.73
N SER A 245 8.98 8.50 -28.18
CA SER A 245 7.84 9.33 -27.79
C SER A 245 6.48 8.74 -28.19
N ALA A 246 6.46 7.91 -29.24
CA ALA A 246 5.24 7.21 -29.67
C ALA A 246 4.83 6.08 -28.72
N ASP A 247 5.74 5.55 -27.92
CA ASP A 247 5.51 4.48 -26.96
C ASP A 247 5.06 5.03 -25.60
N MET A 248 5.12 6.36 -25.41
CA MET A 248 4.81 7.00 -24.14
C MET A 248 3.31 6.97 -23.86
N GLN A 249 2.96 6.53 -22.66
CA GLN A 249 1.61 6.59 -22.11
C GLN A 249 1.60 7.41 -20.82
N GLN A 250 0.57 8.24 -20.65
CA GLN A 250 0.35 8.96 -19.39
C GLN A 250 -0.22 8.00 -18.34
N ALA A 251 0.39 7.99 -17.18
CA ALA A 251 -0.12 7.29 -16.01
C ALA A 251 -1.07 8.20 -15.22
N PRO A 252 -2.22 7.72 -14.74
CA PRO A 252 -3.04 8.49 -13.81
C PRO A 252 -2.28 8.71 -12.50
N PRO A 253 -2.61 9.77 -11.74
CA PRO A 253 -2.12 9.91 -10.37
C PRO A 253 -2.42 8.65 -9.56
N GLN A 254 -1.44 8.16 -8.80
CA GLN A 254 -1.69 7.15 -7.78
C GLN A 254 -2.39 7.78 -6.58
N PHE A 255 -3.15 7.00 -5.86
CA PHE A 255 -3.69 7.41 -4.57
C PHE A 255 -2.66 7.14 -3.49
N ASP A 256 -1.69 8.03 -3.39
CA ASP A 256 -0.55 7.91 -2.49
C ASP A 256 -0.25 9.20 -1.72
N VAL A 257 0.59 9.08 -0.71
CA VAL A 257 1.24 10.18 -0.02
C VAL A 257 2.67 9.78 0.34
N ASP A 258 3.64 10.56 -0.09
CA ASP A 258 5.02 10.48 0.41
C ASP A 258 5.16 11.35 1.66
N TYR A 259 5.86 10.83 2.67
CA TYR A 259 5.95 11.50 3.96
C TYR A 259 7.23 11.14 4.74
N PHE A 260 7.54 11.97 5.75
CA PHE A 260 8.37 11.57 6.89
C PHE A 260 7.50 11.39 8.12
N GLY A 261 7.74 10.33 8.87
CA GLY A 261 7.07 10.05 10.12
C GLY A 261 7.96 10.34 11.32
N PHE A 262 7.35 10.73 12.42
CA PHE A 262 7.98 10.90 13.71
C PHE A 262 7.48 9.86 14.70
N ASN A 263 8.33 9.38 15.59
CA ASN A 263 7.84 8.75 16.80
C ASN A 263 7.44 9.86 17.79
N THR A 264 6.14 10.10 17.91
CA THR A 264 5.61 11.21 18.72
C THR A 264 5.75 11.00 20.23
N THR A 265 6.25 9.84 20.67
CA THR A 265 6.52 9.53 22.07
C THR A 265 7.97 9.76 22.46
N GLU A 266 8.85 9.99 21.48
CA GLU A 266 10.30 10.15 21.71
C GLU A 266 10.77 11.60 21.49
N PRO A 267 11.72 12.07 22.33
CA PRO A 267 12.39 13.35 22.11
C PRO A 267 13.16 13.37 20.77
N PRO A 268 13.16 14.52 20.04
CA PRO A 268 12.47 15.77 20.35
C PRO A 268 11.04 15.83 19.86
N PHE A 269 10.52 14.78 19.22
CA PHE A 269 9.23 14.74 18.53
C PHE A 269 8.03 14.51 19.46
N ASP A 270 8.25 14.35 20.76
CA ASP A 270 7.23 14.39 21.81
C ASP A 270 6.71 15.82 22.10
N ASP A 271 7.32 16.86 21.49
CA ASP A 271 6.85 18.24 21.51
C ASP A 271 6.19 18.61 20.17
N VAL A 272 4.90 18.88 20.17
CA VAL A 272 4.14 19.24 18.95
C VAL A 272 4.72 20.45 18.23
N LYS A 273 5.26 21.43 18.96
CA LYS A 273 5.86 22.63 18.35
C LYS A 273 7.11 22.31 17.54
N VAL A 274 7.87 21.29 17.96
CA VAL A 274 9.01 20.79 17.17
C VAL A 274 8.51 20.16 15.87
N ARG A 275 7.50 19.28 15.92
CA ARG A 275 6.94 18.64 14.73
C ARG A 275 6.35 19.67 13.75
N GLN A 276 5.61 20.66 14.27
CA GLN A 276 5.09 21.78 13.48
C GLN A 276 6.22 22.59 12.84
N ALA A 277 7.29 22.88 13.58
CA ALA A 277 8.44 23.62 13.06
C ALA A 277 9.12 22.87 11.89
N PHE A 278 9.25 21.56 11.99
CA PHE A 278 9.77 20.71 10.89
C PHE A 278 8.90 20.84 9.64
N ASN A 279 7.59 20.93 9.78
CA ASN A 279 6.65 21.12 8.68
C ASN A 279 6.76 22.52 8.03
N TYR A 280 6.82 23.60 8.85
CA TYR A 280 6.94 24.97 8.35
C TYR A 280 8.30 25.28 7.73
N ALA A 281 9.34 24.51 8.04
CA ALA A 281 10.69 24.73 7.53
C ALA A 281 10.90 24.23 6.09
N ILE A 282 9.92 23.56 5.48
CA ILE A 282 10.04 22.92 4.15
C ILE A 282 9.34 23.74 3.07
N ASP A 283 10.07 24.14 2.04
CA ASP A 283 9.52 24.68 0.79
C ASP A 283 9.19 23.55 -0.19
N ARG A 284 8.02 22.93 0.04
CA ARG A 284 7.52 21.83 -0.79
C ARG A 284 7.37 22.22 -2.25
N GLN A 285 6.91 23.47 -2.53
CA GLN A 285 6.68 23.93 -3.89
C GLN A 285 8.01 24.01 -4.67
N THR A 286 9.06 24.57 -4.07
CA THR A 286 10.38 24.62 -4.69
C THR A 286 10.94 23.21 -4.93
N LEU A 287 10.80 22.28 -3.98
CA LEU A 287 11.23 20.88 -4.15
C LEU A 287 10.48 20.20 -5.31
N VAL A 288 9.16 20.34 -5.36
CA VAL A 288 8.34 19.77 -6.43
C VAL A 288 8.76 20.31 -7.80
N THR A 289 8.89 21.63 -7.94
CA THR A 289 9.22 22.23 -9.24
C THR A 289 10.68 21.99 -9.65
N ALA A 290 11.63 22.12 -8.71
CA ALA A 290 13.06 22.08 -9.05
C ALA A 290 13.62 20.66 -9.16
N LEU A 291 13.15 19.73 -8.32
CA LEU A 291 13.67 18.36 -8.28
C LEU A 291 12.73 17.34 -8.91
N LEU A 292 11.40 17.51 -8.76
CA LEU A 292 10.41 16.53 -9.17
C LEU A 292 9.61 16.95 -10.41
N GLN A 293 9.98 18.12 -11.03
CA GLN A 293 9.46 18.60 -12.32
C GLN A 293 7.92 18.59 -12.43
N ASP A 294 7.23 18.95 -11.33
CA ASP A 294 5.76 19.00 -11.20
C ASP A 294 5.04 17.66 -11.46
N LEU A 295 5.76 16.53 -11.35
CA LEU A 295 5.16 15.18 -11.44
C LEU A 295 4.49 14.71 -10.15
N VAL A 296 4.62 15.51 -9.12
CA VAL A 296 3.88 15.39 -7.88
C VAL A 296 3.26 16.74 -7.53
N VAL A 297 2.31 16.76 -6.62
CA VAL A 297 1.74 17.99 -6.06
C VAL A 297 2.06 18.08 -4.57
N PRO A 298 2.39 19.27 -4.04
CA PRO A 298 2.62 19.45 -2.61
C PRO A 298 1.44 18.95 -1.80
N ALA A 299 1.69 18.13 -0.77
CA ALA A 299 0.65 17.62 0.10
C ALA A 299 0.25 18.67 1.16
N ALA A 300 -1.03 19.02 1.19
CA ALA A 300 -1.62 19.80 2.27
C ALA A 300 -2.07 18.91 3.44
N GLY A 301 -2.33 17.64 3.19
CA GLY A 301 -2.82 16.66 4.16
C GLY A 301 -2.38 15.24 3.80
N ILE A 302 -3.13 14.29 4.30
CA ILE A 302 -2.86 12.85 4.18
C ILE A 302 -3.57 12.26 2.94
N LEU A 303 -4.85 12.62 2.74
CA LEU A 303 -5.64 12.10 1.63
C LEU A 303 -5.22 12.75 0.30
N PRO A 304 -4.96 11.95 -0.76
CA PRO A 304 -4.56 12.49 -2.05
C PRO A 304 -5.73 13.12 -2.84
N PRO A 305 -5.44 14.07 -3.75
CA PRO A 305 -6.44 14.67 -4.61
C PRO A 305 -7.23 13.62 -5.42
N GLY A 306 -8.56 13.79 -5.48
CA GLY A 306 -9.46 12.86 -6.19
C GLY A 306 -9.83 11.60 -5.41
N PHE A 307 -9.22 11.37 -4.25
CA PHE A 307 -9.58 10.25 -3.37
C PHE A 307 -10.92 10.51 -2.66
N PRO A 308 -11.74 9.48 -2.37
CA PRO A 308 -12.93 9.63 -1.57
C PRO A 308 -12.63 10.34 -0.24
N GLY A 309 -13.46 11.30 0.15
CA GLY A 309 -13.26 12.05 1.39
C GLY A 309 -12.21 13.18 1.32
N PHE A 310 -11.43 13.30 0.25
CA PHE A 310 -10.45 14.38 0.08
C PHE A 310 -11.06 15.76 0.40
N ASN A 311 -10.32 16.59 1.13
CA ASN A 311 -10.72 17.94 1.49
C ASN A 311 -9.90 18.99 0.70
N PRO A 312 -10.45 19.59 -0.37
CA PRO A 312 -9.72 20.59 -1.15
C PRO A 312 -9.50 21.93 -0.39
N ASN A 313 -10.15 22.11 0.76
CA ASN A 313 -10.03 23.31 1.58
C ASN A 313 -9.14 23.10 2.81
N LEU A 314 -8.47 21.94 2.93
CA LEU A 314 -7.54 21.71 4.03
C LEU A 314 -6.31 22.59 3.81
N GLU A 315 -6.09 23.51 4.73
CA GLU A 315 -4.87 24.32 4.78
C GLU A 315 -3.80 23.52 5.52
N GLY A 316 -2.81 23.01 4.79
CA GLY A 316 -1.64 22.37 5.37
C GLY A 316 -0.59 23.40 5.82
N TYR A 317 0.63 22.92 5.98
CA TYR A 317 1.76 23.76 6.38
C TYR A 317 2.33 24.53 5.17
N SER A 318 2.18 25.86 5.17
CA SER A 318 2.90 26.72 4.22
C SER A 318 4.36 26.90 4.65
N TYR A 319 5.25 27.13 3.68
CA TYR A 319 6.64 27.43 3.96
C TYR A 319 6.78 28.76 4.72
N ASP A 320 7.18 28.70 5.98
CA ASP A 320 7.43 29.84 6.86
C ASP A 320 8.59 29.57 7.84
N PRO A 321 9.85 29.78 7.43
CA PRO A 321 11.00 29.57 8.30
C PRO A 321 11.01 30.46 9.54
N ALA A 322 10.36 31.63 9.49
CA ALA A 322 10.27 32.51 10.65
C ALA A 322 9.36 31.92 11.70
N LYS A 323 8.19 31.41 11.30
CA LYS A 323 7.27 30.68 12.14
C LYS A 323 7.90 29.39 12.69
N ALA A 324 8.64 28.67 11.87
CA ALA A 324 9.36 27.47 12.27
C ALA A 324 10.35 27.78 13.43
N ARG A 325 11.19 28.80 13.28
CA ARG A 325 12.10 29.24 14.35
C ARG A 325 11.37 29.74 15.61
N GLN A 326 10.25 30.45 15.44
CA GLN A 326 9.43 30.87 16.57
C GLN A 326 8.95 29.65 17.36
N LEU A 327 8.41 28.62 16.70
CA LEU A 327 7.92 27.40 17.33
C LEU A 327 9.04 26.66 18.10
N ILE A 328 10.24 26.56 17.52
CA ILE A 328 11.40 26.01 18.24
C ILE A 328 11.70 26.83 19.49
N SER A 329 11.71 28.17 19.40
CA SER A 329 11.96 29.02 20.57
C SER A 329 10.90 28.90 21.67
N GLU A 330 9.69 28.52 21.31
CA GLU A 330 8.56 28.27 22.22
C GLU A 330 8.48 26.83 22.70
N SER A 331 9.25 25.90 22.10
CA SER A 331 9.32 24.50 22.49
C SER A 331 10.11 24.35 23.81
N LYS A 332 10.11 23.14 24.36
CA LYS A 332 10.90 22.84 25.55
C LYS A 332 12.42 22.94 25.30
N TYR A 333 12.89 22.93 24.04
CA TYR A 333 14.31 22.99 23.68
C TYR A 333 14.84 24.40 23.44
N ARG A 334 14.00 25.35 23.04
CA ARG A 334 14.33 26.77 22.76
C ARG A 334 15.24 27.04 21.57
N SER A 335 16.11 26.12 21.18
CA SER A 335 16.94 26.17 19.96
C SER A 335 17.10 24.77 19.36
N GLY A 336 17.44 24.69 18.07
CA GLY A 336 17.73 23.41 17.41
C GLY A 336 18.97 22.72 18.01
N SER A 337 19.98 23.51 18.34
CA SER A 337 21.22 23.00 18.94
C SER A 337 21.05 22.45 20.38
N ASP A 338 19.95 22.75 21.06
CA ASP A 338 19.61 22.19 22.36
C ASP A 338 18.86 20.85 22.28
N MET A 339 18.47 20.45 21.08
CA MET A 339 17.77 19.18 20.87
C MET A 339 18.70 17.97 21.02
N PRO A 340 18.18 16.82 21.43
CA PRO A 340 18.94 15.59 21.36
C PRO A 340 19.29 15.26 19.91
N ARG A 341 20.30 14.43 19.70
CA ARG A 341 20.66 13.95 18.37
C ARG A 341 19.46 13.32 17.68
N ILE A 342 19.19 13.76 16.45
CA ILE A 342 18.13 13.23 15.61
C ILE A 342 18.72 12.21 14.65
N THR A 343 18.05 11.06 14.49
CA THR A 343 18.39 10.05 13.51
C THR A 343 17.20 9.82 12.60
N LEU A 344 17.40 10.06 11.31
CA LEU A 344 16.47 9.70 10.24
C LEU A 344 16.87 8.32 9.71
N THR A 345 15.95 7.35 9.77
CA THR A 345 16.15 6.05 9.12
C THR A 345 15.39 6.01 7.81
N VAL A 346 16.08 5.58 6.75
CA VAL A 346 15.52 5.45 5.39
C VAL A 346 15.88 4.08 4.81
N PRO A 347 15.05 3.53 3.91
CA PRO A 347 15.43 2.32 3.18
C PRO A 347 16.60 2.61 2.22
N GLY A 348 17.50 1.64 2.07
CA GLY A 348 18.64 1.73 1.19
C GLY A 348 19.82 0.87 1.65
N SER A 349 20.87 0.84 0.85
CA SER A 349 22.11 0.14 1.19
C SER A 349 23.05 1.05 1.97
N PHE A 350 23.67 0.54 3.01
CA PHE A 350 24.60 1.31 3.82
C PHE A 350 25.73 1.92 2.96
N GLY A 351 25.88 3.25 3.06
CA GLY A 351 26.89 4.01 2.31
C GLY A 351 26.55 4.30 0.86
N ALA A 352 25.37 3.93 0.37
CA ALA A 352 24.84 4.40 -0.90
C ALA A 352 24.46 5.90 -0.81
N PRO A 353 24.44 6.63 -1.93
CA PRO A 353 23.88 7.99 -1.96
C PRO A 353 22.41 7.97 -1.54
N ILE A 354 22.00 8.91 -0.70
CA ILE A 354 20.58 9.16 -0.44
C ILE A 354 19.97 9.97 -1.60
N SER A 355 18.64 9.96 -1.70
CA SER A 355 17.98 10.69 -2.79
C SER A 355 18.20 12.20 -2.68
N PRO A 356 18.30 12.93 -3.82
CA PRO A 356 18.46 14.39 -3.81
C PRO A 356 17.34 15.13 -3.06
N SER A 357 16.13 14.60 -3.05
CA SER A 357 15.00 15.14 -2.28
C SER A 357 15.23 15.04 -0.77
N ILE A 358 15.75 13.92 -0.28
CA ILE A 358 16.12 13.76 1.14
C ILE A 358 17.24 14.71 1.50
N GLU A 359 18.31 14.84 0.67
CA GLU A 359 19.40 15.77 0.91
C GLU A 359 18.90 17.23 1.01
N ALA A 360 18.00 17.62 0.12
CA ALA A 360 17.43 18.98 0.12
C ALA A 360 16.58 19.24 1.38
N LEU A 361 15.78 18.28 1.82
CA LEU A 361 14.99 18.36 3.07
C LEU A 361 15.89 18.52 4.29
N LEU A 362 16.96 17.72 4.38
CA LEU A 362 17.95 17.81 5.47
C LEU A 362 18.63 19.18 5.51
N ALA A 363 18.98 19.71 4.33
CA ALA A 363 19.59 21.04 4.20
C ALA A 363 18.63 22.15 4.67
N MET A 364 17.33 22.08 4.32
CA MET A 364 16.33 23.04 4.79
C MET A 364 16.15 23.00 6.31
N TRP A 365 16.07 21.83 6.93
CA TRP A 365 15.97 21.72 8.37
C TRP A 365 17.22 22.25 9.07
N GLN A 366 18.41 21.96 8.55
CA GLN A 366 19.66 22.50 9.09
C GLN A 366 19.70 24.03 8.99
N GLU A 367 19.35 24.60 7.81
CA GLU A 367 19.37 26.04 7.58
C GLU A 367 18.36 26.80 8.45
N HIS A 368 17.15 26.25 8.56
CA HIS A 368 16.04 26.99 9.17
C HIS A 368 15.84 26.71 10.66
N LEU A 369 16.23 25.52 11.14
CA LEU A 369 16.01 25.09 12.52
C LEU A 369 17.30 24.94 13.33
N ASP A 370 18.48 25.01 12.69
CA ASP A 370 19.80 24.78 13.31
C ASP A 370 19.88 23.36 13.94
N VAL A 371 19.34 22.34 13.22
CA VAL A 371 19.36 20.94 13.64
C VAL A 371 20.27 20.11 12.75
N GLU A 372 21.04 19.21 13.37
CA GLU A 372 21.82 18.21 12.66
C GLU A 372 21.11 16.84 12.73
N ILE A 373 20.81 16.28 11.58
CA ILE A 373 20.12 14.99 11.44
C ILE A 373 21.08 13.96 10.85
N GLY A 374 21.38 12.92 11.61
CA GLY A 374 22.12 11.77 11.11
C GLY A 374 21.22 10.86 10.29
N VAL A 375 21.73 10.34 9.17
CA VAL A 375 20.98 9.40 8.32
C VAL A 375 21.49 7.99 8.53
N LEU A 376 20.56 7.06 8.73
CA LEU A 376 20.81 5.62 8.78
C LEU A 376 20.05 4.97 7.61
N GLN A 377 20.79 4.20 6.79
CA GLN A 377 20.20 3.42 5.71
C GLN A 377 20.14 1.95 6.14
N THR A 378 18.98 1.31 5.91
CA THR A 378 18.79 -0.11 6.18
C THR A 378 18.12 -0.76 4.95
N GLU A 379 18.41 -2.04 4.75
CA GLU A 379 17.79 -2.84 3.71
C GLU A 379 16.25 -2.90 3.93
N TRP A 380 15.47 -3.00 2.82
CA TRP A 380 14.01 -2.81 2.85
C TRP A 380 13.26 -3.74 3.82
N ALA A 381 13.57 -5.03 3.83
CA ALA A 381 12.87 -5.97 4.71
C ALA A 381 13.19 -5.71 6.20
N ILE A 382 14.44 -5.35 6.52
CA ILE A 382 14.85 -4.95 7.86
C ILE A 382 14.20 -3.62 8.25
N PHE A 383 14.12 -2.67 7.31
CA PHE A 383 13.45 -1.40 7.52
C PHE A 383 11.98 -1.60 7.89
N LEU A 384 11.25 -2.46 7.16
CA LEU A 384 9.85 -2.77 7.46
C LEU A 384 9.68 -3.44 8.83
N GLU A 385 10.54 -4.40 9.17
CA GLU A 385 10.48 -5.06 10.48
C GLU A 385 10.69 -4.06 11.62
N ASP A 386 11.70 -3.20 11.51
CA ASP A 386 11.99 -2.18 12.53
C ASP A 386 10.89 -1.10 12.59
N LEU A 387 10.31 -0.73 11.45
CA LEU A 387 9.16 0.18 11.36
C LEU A 387 7.94 -0.39 12.10
N HIS A 388 7.60 -1.65 11.84
CA HIS A 388 6.49 -2.35 12.49
C HIS A 388 6.70 -2.52 14.01
N GLN A 389 7.96 -2.51 14.45
CA GLN A 389 8.31 -2.58 15.88
C GLN A 389 8.52 -1.18 16.51
N ASN A 390 8.20 -0.10 15.78
CA ASN A 390 8.32 1.30 16.22
C ASN A 390 9.73 1.65 16.76
N ARG A 391 10.78 1.14 16.10
CA ARG A 391 12.17 1.32 16.53
C ARG A 391 12.81 2.61 16.04
N PHE A 392 12.11 3.38 15.22
CA PHE A 392 12.64 4.61 14.62
C PHE A 392 12.21 5.85 15.40
N GLN A 393 13.14 6.78 15.57
CA GLN A 393 12.86 8.11 16.09
C GLN A 393 12.20 8.99 15.00
N MET A 394 12.77 8.95 13.79
CA MET A 394 12.27 9.58 12.59
C MET A 394 12.54 8.66 11.40
N TYR A 395 11.58 8.54 10.49
CA TYR A 395 11.71 7.69 9.32
C TYR A 395 11.15 8.38 8.07
N GLY A 396 11.60 7.96 6.89
CA GLY A 396 11.17 8.54 5.62
C GLY A 396 11.72 7.78 4.42
N GLY A 397 11.55 8.37 3.23
CA GLY A 397 11.91 7.69 1.98
C GLY A 397 10.95 6.55 1.65
N LEU A 398 9.71 6.66 2.10
CA LEU A 398 8.59 5.76 1.83
C LEU A 398 7.32 6.58 1.63
N GLY A 399 6.29 5.93 1.08
CA GLY A 399 4.94 6.47 0.94
C GLY A 399 3.90 5.45 1.37
N TRP A 400 2.68 5.91 1.48
CA TRP A 400 1.50 5.06 1.59
C TRP A 400 0.72 5.11 0.30
N VAL A 401 0.42 3.96 -0.28
CA VAL A 401 -0.43 3.80 -1.45
C VAL A 401 -1.74 3.19 -0.99
N ALA A 402 -2.86 3.71 -1.46
CA ALA A 402 -4.17 3.16 -1.11
C ALA A 402 -4.29 1.68 -1.49
N ASP A 403 -4.73 0.86 -0.55
CA ASP A 403 -5.09 -0.55 -0.80
C ASP A 403 -6.50 -0.66 -1.38
N TYR A 404 -7.38 0.27 -1.02
CA TYR A 404 -8.76 0.40 -1.50
C TYR A 404 -9.24 1.86 -1.39
N PRO A 405 -10.24 2.27 -2.18
CA PRO A 405 -10.65 3.67 -2.26
C PRO A 405 -11.61 4.07 -1.12
N ASP A 406 -11.13 4.10 0.12
CA ASP A 406 -11.86 4.55 1.29
C ASP A 406 -10.94 5.32 2.25
N PRO A 407 -11.38 6.46 2.84
CA PRO A 407 -10.55 7.26 3.77
C PRO A 407 -10.07 6.49 5.00
N GLU A 408 -10.76 5.42 5.37
CA GLU A 408 -10.37 4.53 6.46
C GLU A 408 -8.97 3.96 6.23
N ASN A 409 -8.61 3.64 4.98
CA ASN A 409 -7.31 3.08 4.61
C ASN A 409 -6.12 4.01 4.89
N PHE A 410 -6.35 5.31 4.98
CA PHE A 410 -5.32 6.29 5.34
C PHE A 410 -5.46 6.73 6.80
N LEU A 411 -6.64 7.22 7.19
CA LEU A 411 -6.78 7.95 8.44
C LEU A 411 -6.94 7.03 9.64
N ASP A 412 -7.76 5.99 9.52
CA ASP A 412 -7.99 5.04 10.60
C ASP A 412 -6.81 4.06 10.72
N VAL A 413 -6.41 3.47 9.60
CA VAL A 413 -5.29 2.53 9.54
C VAL A 413 -3.98 3.14 10.07
N LEU A 414 -3.70 4.41 9.77
CA LEU A 414 -2.38 5.01 10.05
C LEU A 414 -2.34 5.89 11.31
N PHE A 415 -3.51 6.32 11.86
CA PHE A 415 -3.52 7.31 12.94
C PHE A 415 -4.44 6.97 14.11
N HIS A 416 -5.27 5.93 14.04
CA HIS A 416 -6.00 5.48 15.25
C HIS A 416 -5.01 4.98 16.29
N SER A 417 -5.17 5.40 17.54
CA SER A 417 -4.19 5.12 18.61
C SER A 417 -3.92 3.63 18.84
N GLU A 418 -4.89 2.76 18.54
CA GLU A 418 -4.78 1.30 18.70
C GLU A 418 -4.36 0.58 17.40
N SER A 419 -4.12 1.29 16.30
CA SER A 419 -3.73 0.67 15.04
C SER A 419 -2.27 0.21 15.07
N ASN A 420 -2.02 -1.01 14.64
CA ASN A 420 -0.65 -1.52 14.49
C ASN A 420 0.14 -0.79 13.38
N ASN A 421 -0.55 -0.17 12.42
CA ASN A 421 0.07 0.63 11.36
C ASN A 421 0.30 2.10 11.77
N ASN A 422 0.00 2.48 13.02
CA ASN A 422 0.33 3.78 13.55
C ASN A 422 1.79 3.84 14.02
N GLN A 423 2.72 3.78 13.07
CA GLN A 423 4.16 3.81 13.37
C GLN A 423 4.62 5.15 13.95
N ALA A 424 3.82 6.19 13.82
CA ALA A 424 4.08 7.47 14.49
C ALA A 424 3.85 7.41 16.00
N GLN A 425 3.23 6.35 16.53
CA GLN A 425 2.77 6.25 17.92
C GLN A 425 1.93 7.49 18.33
N TYR A 426 1.20 8.02 17.34
CA TYR A 426 0.32 9.17 17.53
C TYR A 426 -0.88 8.76 18.37
N SER A 427 -1.29 9.63 19.29
CA SER A 427 -2.48 9.37 20.11
C SER A 427 -3.22 10.68 20.37
N ASN A 428 -4.49 10.71 19.97
CA ASN A 428 -5.39 11.81 20.20
C ASN A 428 -6.83 11.28 20.33
N SER A 429 -7.38 11.33 21.53
CA SER A 429 -8.72 10.78 21.83
C SER A 429 -9.87 11.43 21.02
N GLN A 430 -9.70 12.68 20.56
CA GLN A 430 -10.69 13.32 19.68
C GLN A 430 -10.63 12.74 18.28
N VAL A 431 -9.43 12.45 17.77
CA VAL A 431 -9.24 11.76 16.48
C VAL A 431 -9.82 10.36 16.57
N ASP A 432 -9.47 9.59 17.61
CA ASP A 432 -10.00 8.23 17.79
C ASP A 432 -11.54 8.22 17.78
N LEU A 433 -12.17 9.13 18.52
CA LEU A 433 -13.63 9.25 18.56
C LEU A 433 -14.25 9.56 17.19
N LEU A 434 -13.60 10.43 16.38
CA LEU A 434 -14.07 10.77 15.04
C LEU A 434 -13.95 9.57 14.10
N LEU A 435 -12.83 8.84 14.15
CA LEU A 435 -12.59 7.63 13.35
C LEU A 435 -13.56 6.51 13.73
N GLU A 436 -13.74 6.23 15.03
CA GLU A 436 -14.70 5.22 15.52
C GLU A 436 -16.14 5.53 15.10
N ARG A 437 -16.54 6.80 15.12
CA ARG A 437 -17.86 7.21 14.61
C ARG A 437 -17.95 7.03 13.10
N ALA A 438 -16.88 7.34 12.34
CA ALA A 438 -16.86 7.16 10.90
C ALA A 438 -16.97 5.68 10.52
N ARG A 439 -16.39 4.76 11.30
CA ARG A 439 -16.47 3.30 11.06
C ARG A 439 -17.91 2.81 10.94
N VAL A 440 -18.86 3.40 11.68
CA VAL A 440 -20.25 2.93 11.79
C VAL A 440 -21.27 3.85 11.12
N GLU A 441 -20.84 5.03 10.63
CA GLU A 441 -21.71 5.98 9.94
C GLU A 441 -22.10 5.43 8.55
N ARG A 442 -23.41 5.41 8.26
CA ARG A 442 -23.96 4.87 7.00
C ARG A 442 -24.20 5.93 5.93
N ASP A 443 -24.41 7.19 6.34
CA ASP A 443 -24.47 8.28 5.40
C ASP A 443 -23.06 8.64 4.93
N GLU A 444 -22.79 8.47 3.66
CA GLU A 444 -21.46 8.66 3.09
C GLU A 444 -20.95 10.09 3.28
N THR A 445 -21.82 11.10 3.13
CA THR A 445 -21.44 12.50 3.31
C THR A 445 -21.05 12.78 4.75
N ALA A 446 -21.89 12.34 5.70
CA ALA A 446 -21.59 12.50 7.13
C ALA A 446 -20.33 11.73 7.53
N ARG A 447 -20.11 10.54 6.96
CA ARG A 447 -18.92 9.73 7.18
C ARG A 447 -17.66 10.44 6.70
N PHE A 448 -17.66 10.97 5.48
CA PHE A 448 -16.52 11.71 4.94
C PHE A 448 -16.25 13.01 5.71
N ASP A 449 -17.28 13.66 6.25
CA ASP A 449 -17.10 14.84 7.10
C ASP A 449 -16.43 14.51 8.44
N LEU A 450 -16.66 13.33 9.00
CA LEU A 450 -15.94 12.84 10.18
C LEU A 450 -14.45 12.61 9.87
N TYR A 451 -14.14 11.98 8.74
CA TYR A 451 -12.75 11.78 8.31
C TYR A 451 -12.04 13.12 8.04
N ARG A 452 -12.69 14.10 7.39
CA ARG A 452 -12.12 15.45 7.18
C ARG A 452 -11.80 16.16 8.48
N GLN A 453 -12.66 16.02 9.48
CA GLN A 453 -12.42 16.59 10.82
C GLN A 453 -11.23 15.90 11.50
N ALA A 454 -11.13 14.58 11.41
CA ALA A 454 -10.00 13.81 11.94
C ALA A 454 -8.69 14.23 11.26
N GLU A 455 -8.67 14.28 9.91
CA GLU A 455 -7.51 14.68 9.13
C GLU A 455 -7.00 16.08 9.50
N ALA A 456 -7.90 17.05 9.67
CA ALA A 456 -7.53 18.40 10.06
C ALA A 456 -6.79 18.44 11.40
N ILE A 457 -7.20 17.62 12.37
CA ILE A 457 -6.53 17.51 13.68
C ILE A 457 -5.18 16.81 13.55
N ILE A 458 -5.11 15.70 12.81
CA ILE A 458 -3.86 14.94 12.58
C ILE A 458 -2.80 15.84 11.94
N VAL A 459 -3.21 16.63 10.94
CA VAL A 459 -2.32 17.59 10.27
C VAL A 459 -1.88 18.68 11.23
N ASP A 460 -2.78 19.29 12.01
CA ASP A 460 -2.42 20.33 12.98
C ASP A 460 -1.47 19.81 14.08
N ASP A 461 -1.65 18.57 14.53
CA ASP A 461 -0.78 17.90 15.49
C ASP A 461 0.58 17.48 14.89
N ALA A 462 0.74 17.62 13.58
CA ALA A 462 1.95 17.30 12.84
C ALA A 462 2.49 15.90 13.15
N ALA A 463 1.65 14.88 13.16
CA ALA A 463 2.07 13.50 13.39
C ALA A 463 3.07 13.05 12.29
N TRP A 464 2.90 13.57 11.08
CA TRP A 464 3.79 13.38 9.93
C TRP A 464 4.26 14.73 9.35
N VAL A 465 5.20 14.62 8.43
CA VAL A 465 5.54 15.65 7.44
C VAL A 465 5.05 15.13 6.09
N PRO A 466 3.78 15.36 5.69
CA PRO A 466 3.33 15.05 4.34
C PRO A 466 4.15 15.87 3.34
N LEU A 467 4.65 15.25 2.29
CA LEU A 467 5.52 15.91 1.32
C LEU A 467 4.75 16.23 0.04
N TRP A 468 4.31 15.18 -0.64
CA TRP A 468 3.62 15.30 -1.93
C TRP A 468 2.72 14.10 -2.19
N HIS A 469 1.83 14.25 -3.15
CA HIS A 469 1.01 13.21 -3.75
C HIS A 469 1.40 13.06 -5.22
N SER A 470 1.23 11.87 -5.78
CA SER A 470 1.40 11.63 -7.22
C SER A 470 0.50 12.59 -8.04
N ASN A 471 1.07 13.18 -9.09
CA ASN A 471 0.34 13.96 -10.09
C ASN A 471 0.22 13.19 -11.42
N GLY A 472 0.41 11.89 -11.38
CA GLY A 472 0.58 11.05 -12.54
C GLY A 472 2.04 10.87 -12.92
N GLY A 473 2.26 10.25 -14.05
CA GLY A 473 3.60 9.97 -14.55
C GLY A 473 3.54 9.61 -16.02
N ALA A 474 4.65 9.15 -16.55
CA ALA A 474 4.72 8.62 -17.89
C ALA A 474 5.52 7.32 -17.89
N ILE A 475 5.05 6.38 -18.69
CA ILE A 475 5.73 5.11 -18.93
C ILE A 475 5.91 4.91 -20.42
N LEU A 476 6.88 4.09 -20.77
CA LEU A 476 6.99 3.55 -22.12
C LEU A 476 6.40 2.15 -22.15
N VAL A 477 5.57 1.88 -23.14
CA VAL A 477 4.97 0.57 -23.37
C VAL A 477 5.22 0.19 -24.82
N LYS A 478 5.86 -0.97 -25.05
CA LYS A 478 6.15 -1.46 -26.40
C LYS A 478 4.91 -1.49 -27.28
N PRO A 479 5.02 -1.07 -28.58
CA PRO A 479 3.86 -0.90 -29.45
C PRO A 479 3.07 -2.18 -29.75
N GLN A 480 3.63 -3.37 -29.50
CA GLN A 480 2.90 -4.63 -29.61
C GLN A 480 2.05 -4.97 -28.38
N VAL A 481 2.24 -4.30 -27.24
CA VAL A 481 1.50 -4.53 -25.98
C VAL A 481 0.15 -3.80 -26.03
N ARG A 482 -0.91 -4.48 -25.62
CA ARG A 482 -2.25 -3.91 -25.48
C ARG A 482 -2.82 -4.20 -24.10
N ASP A 483 -3.74 -3.34 -23.67
CA ASP A 483 -4.46 -3.42 -22.40
C ASP A 483 -3.50 -3.49 -21.18
N TYR A 484 -2.35 -2.81 -21.29
CA TYR A 484 -1.53 -2.52 -20.11
C TYR A 484 -2.15 -1.33 -19.37
N PHE A 485 -3.07 -1.66 -18.48
CA PHE A 485 -3.75 -0.65 -17.68
C PHE A 485 -2.85 -0.12 -16.56
N LEU A 486 -2.92 1.20 -16.37
CA LEU A 486 -2.30 1.89 -15.27
C LEU A 486 -3.39 2.24 -14.25
N PHE A 487 -3.23 1.75 -13.05
CA PHE A 487 -4.22 1.92 -11.98
C PHE A 487 -3.62 2.70 -10.82
N PRO A 488 -4.43 3.53 -10.12
CA PRO A 488 -4.02 4.20 -8.91
C PRO A 488 -3.90 3.27 -7.69
N LEU A 489 -4.24 1.99 -7.84
CA LEU A 489 -4.25 0.93 -6.84
C LEU A 489 -3.51 -0.32 -7.36
N ILE A 490 -3.16 -1.23 -6.45
CA ILE A 490 -2.57 -2.54 -6.81
C ILE A 490 -3.70 -3.52 -7.07
N ILE A 491 -3.78 -4.00 -8.32
CA ILE A 491 -4.77 -4.99 -8.75
C ILE A 491 -4.13 -6.05 -9.66
N ALA A 492 -4.77 -7.22 -9.79
CA ALA A 492 -4.39 -8.26 -10.75
C ALA A 492 -4.63 -7.78 -12.19
N LYS A 493 -3.58 -7.29 -12.84
CA LYS A 493 -3.69 -6.62 -14.14
C LYS A 493 -3.12 -7.40 -15.33
N TYR A 494 -2.17 -8.32 -15.10
CA TYR A 494 -1.49 -9.01 -16.19
C TYR A 494 -2.42 -9.92 -16.99
N ARG A 495 -3.51 -10.37 -16.41
CA ARG A 495 -4.53 -11.18 -17.11
C ARG A 495 -5.19 -10.47 -18.31
N TYR A 496 -5.18 -9.14 -18.33
CA TYR A 496 -5.81 -8.35 -19.39
C TYR A 496 -4.88 -8.11 -20.58
N ILE A 497 -3.56 -8.14 -20.34
CA ILE A 497 -2.54 -7.82 -21.33
C ILE A 497 -2.50 -8.87 -22.45
N TYR A 498 -2.33 -8.39 -23.68
CA TYR A 498 -2.09 -9.25 -24.84
C TYR A 498 -1.19 -8.57 -25.88
N PHE A 499 -0.64 -9.36 -26.79
CA PHE A 499 0.17 -8.86 -27.88
C PHE A 499 -0.62 -8.75 -29.18
N VAL A 500 -0.33 -7.73 -29.99
CA VAL A 500 -0.74 -7.61 -31.38
C VAL A 500 0.47 -7.74 -32.30
N GLU A 501 0.21 -8.14 -33.58
CA GLU A 501 1.22 -8.21 -34.62
C GLU A 501 1.69 -6.81 -35.04
#